data_940d4279cab44fec67d82375d66953ef
#
_entry.id   940d4279cab44fec67d82375d66953ef
#
_cell.length_a   1.000
_cell.length_b   1.000
_cell.length_c   1.000
_cell.angle_alpha   90.00
_cell.angle_beta   90.00
_cell.angle_gamma   90.00
#
_symmetry.space_group_name_H-M   'P 1'
#
loop_
_entity.id
_entity.type
_entity.pdbx_description
1 polymer ?
#
loop_
_entity_poly.entity_id
_entity_poly.type
_entity_poly.pdbx_seq_one_letter_code
_entity_poly.pdbx_strand_id
1 'polypeptide(L)'
;MRYEKPQRGRLREHLQLNCDIFGATGRSGEIEILQLITHLMKSFGATSEHFEVLINDREIVNTVFNELMKVDEETSYKLYKIIDRAKKVSPEALDKMINELSLEESSVKILKDYLGSKSFESLFSFLDSHGKLEMVSGFKELADIASKIGLSDYLVYDPTIVRGLDYYTGIVFEVFDKNPENRRALCGGGAYANLLKIFNENPVAGVGFGLGDVTLTDF
;
A
#
# COMPACT_ATOMS: atom_id res chain seq x y z
N MET A 1 -3.50 -8.89 22.82
CA MET A 1 -3.23 -7.69 23.67
C MET A 1 -1.91 -7.04 23.24
N ARG A 2 -1.88 -5.72 23.07
CA ARG A 2 -0.67 -4.96 22.68
C ARG A 2 -0.36 -3.91 23.73
N TYR A 3 0.92 -3.70 24.02
CA TYR A 3 1.36 -2.64 24.93
C TYR A 3 1.43 -1.31 24.18
N GLU A 4 0.28 -0.66 24.03
CA GLU A 4 0.12 0.58 23.27
C GLU A 4 -0.61 1.65 24.11
N LYS A 5 -0.40 2.92 23.74
CA LYS A 5 -1.16 4.02 24.33
C LYS A 5 -2.57 4.02 23.71
N PRO A 6 -3.65 3.87 24.50
CA PRO A 6 -5.01 3.89 23.98
C PRO A 6 -5.32 5.22 23.30
N GLN A 7 -6.01 5.16 22.15
CA GLN A 7 -6.48 6.32 21.38
C GLN A 7 -7.77 5.93 20.66
N ARG A 8 -8.48 6.89 20.05
CA ARG A 8 -9.62 6.59 19.17
C ARG A 8 -9.16 5.62 18.07
N GLY A 9 -9.90 4.56 17.84
CA GLY A 9 -9.57 3.50 16.89
C GLY A 9 -8.35 2.63 17.28
N ARG A 10 -7.84 2.70 18.54
CA ARG A 10 -6.70 1.90 18.99
C ARG A 10 -6.80 1.55 20.47
N LEU A 11 -7.16 0.32 20.74
CA LEU A 11 -7.25 -0.24 22.09
C LEU A 11 -6.09 -1.22 22.36
N ARG A 12 -5.83 -1.51 23.64
CA ARG A 12 -4.83 -2.51 24.03
C ARG A 12 -5.29 -3.94 23.76
N GLU A 13 -6.60 -4.15 23.75
CA GLU A 13 -7.25 -5.40 23.43
C GLU A 13 -8.25 -5.15 22.31
N HIS A 14 -8.21 -5.95 21.27
CA HIS A 14 -9.09 -5.85 20.10
C HIS A 14 -9.18 -7.22 19.45
N LEU A 15 -10.28 -7.47 18.76
CA LEU A 15 -10.46 -8.59 17.87
C LEU A 15 -9.99 -8.20 16.46
N GLN A 16 -9.56 -9.17 15.71
CA GLN A 16 -9.12 -8.97 14.34
C GLN A 16 -9.56 -10.14 13.48
N LEU A 17 -10.25 -9.85 12.39
CA LEU A 17 -10.48 -10.80 11.31
C LEU A 17 -9.23 -10.80 10.42
N ASN A 18 -8.57 -11.96 10.32
CA ASN A 18 -7.48 -12.18 9.38
C ASN A 18 -7.96 -13.15 8.31
N CYS A 19 -7.59 -12.85 7.07
CA CYS A 19 -7.83 -13.73 5.93
C CYS A 19 -6.59 -13.73 5.04
N ASP A 20 -6.09 -14.94 4.74
CA ASP A 20 -4.90 -15.13 3.91
C ASP A 20 -5.15 -16.22 2.88
N ILE A 21 -4.64 -16.00 1.66
CA ILE A 21 -4.64 -16.96 0.55
C ILE A 21 -3.18 -17.35 0.29
N PHE A 22 -2.90 -18.65 0.25
CA PHE A 22 -1.56 -19.18 -0.01
C PHE A 22 -1.53 -19.97 -1.31
N GLY A 23 -0.41 -19.91 -2.03
CA GLY A 23 -0.15 -20.71 -3.21
C GLY A 23 -0.90 -20.25 -4.48
N ALA A 24 -1.56 -19.10 -4.44
CA ALA A 24 -2.16 -18.50 -5.63
C ALA A 24 -1.08 -18.09 -6.63
N THR A 25 -1.34 -18.27 -7.92
CA THR A 25 -0.43 -17.93 -9.01
C THR A 25 -0.80 -16.60 -9.67
N GLY A 26 0.19 -15.86 -10.14
CA GLY A 26 -0.02 -14.55 -10.74
C GLY A 26 -0.72 -13.59 -9.79
N ARG A 27 -1.66 -12.79 -10.29
CA ARG A 27 -2.42 -11.79 -9.53
C ARG A 27 -3.76 -12.30 -8.98
N SER A 28 -4.08 -13.60 -9.13
CA SER A 28 -5.40 -14.15 -8.78
C SER A 28 -5.73 -14.01 -7.29
N GLY A 29 -4.79 -14.34 -6.40
CA GLY A 29 -5.00 -14.21 -4.96
C GLY A 29 -5.17 -12.76 -4.52
N GLU A 30 -4.41 -11.83 -5.11
CA GLU A 30 -4.49 -10.40 -4.83
C GLU A 30 -5.86 -9.84 -5.24
N ILE A 31 -6.34 -10.21 -6.42
CA ILE A 31 -7.68 -9.83 -6.91
C ILE A 31 -8.76 -10.39 -5.99
N GLU A 32 -8.66 -11.65 -5.60
CA GLU A 32 -9.64 -12.29 -4.72
C GLU A 32 -9.71 -11.62 -3.35
N ILE A 33 -8.56 -11.27 -2.76
CA ILE A 33 -8.50 -10.52 -1.48
C ILE A 33 -9.13 -9.13 -1.62
N LEU A 34 -8.86 -8.40 -2.71
CA LEU A 34 -9.47 -7.08 -2.95
C LEU A 34 -10.99 -7.17 -3.16
N GLN A 35 -11.45 -8.20 -3.86
CA GLN A 35 -12.89 -8.48 -3.99
C GLN A 35 -13.53 -8.83 -2.65
N LEU A 36 -12.88 -9.70 -1.86
CA LEU A 36 -13.38 -10.13 -0.56
C LEU A 36 -13.57 -8.94 0.39
N ILE A 37 -12.56 -8.06 0.49
CA ILE A 37 -12.63 -6.86 1.32
C ILE A 37 -13.75 -5.94 0.86
N THR A 38 -13.81 -5.65 -0.44
CA THR A 38 -14.87 -4.80 -1.01
C THR A 38 -16.25 -5.40 -0.75
N HIS A 39 -16.39 -6.70 -0.91
CA HIS A 39 -17.64 -7.41 -0.66
C HIS A 39 -18.03 -7.39 0.83
N LEU A 40 -17.04 -7.57 1.71
CA LEU A 40 -17.25 -7.49 3.16
C LEU A 40 -17.77 -6.12 3.56
N MET A 41 -17.13 -5.03 3.10
CA MET A 41 -17.60 -3.67 3.39
C MET A 41 -19.00 -3.39 2.84
N LYS A 42 -19.29 -3.89 1.63
CA LYS A 42 -20.63 -3.80 1.03
C LYS A 42 -21.69 -4.57 1.82
N SER A 43 -21.34 -5.67 2.46
CA SER A 43 -22.28 -6.45 3.29
C SER A 43 -22.72 -5.71 4.57
N PHE A 44 -21.92 -4.73 5.01
CA PHE A 44 -22.30 -3.76 6.06
C PHE A 44 -23.10 -2.55 5.51
N GLY A 45 -23.47 -2.56 4.22
CA GLY A 45 -24.22 -1.48 3.59
C GLY A 45 -23.36 -0.33 3.05
N ALA A 46 -22.05 -0.46 3.08
CA ALA A 46 -21.15 0.57 2.59
C ALA A 46 -21.05 0.59 1.05
N THR A 47 -20.81 1.78 0.49
CA THR A 47 -20.61 2.02 -0.94
C THR A 47 -19.27 2.73 -1.16
N SER A 48 -18.92 3.00 -2.41
CA SER A 48 -17.74 3.78 -2.76
C SER A 48 -17.77 5.24 -2.24
N GLU A 49 -18.91 5.72 -1.76
CA GLU A 49 -19.01 7.03 -1.11
C GLU A 49 -18.53 6.97 0.35
N HIS A 50 -18.54 5.78 0.98
CA HIS A 50 -18.22 5.60 2.38
C HIS A 50 -16.78 5.19 2.62
N PHE A 51 -16.19 4.38 1.72
CA PHE A 51 -14.82 3.89 1.90
C PHE A 51 -14.03 3.86 0.58
N GLU A 52 -12.72 3.79 0.72
CA GLU A 52 -11.78 3.58 -0.38
C GLU A 52 -10.68 2.58 0.02
N VAL A 53 -10.14 1.91 -0.98
CA VAL A 53 -9.00 0.99 -0.85
C VAL A 53 -7.80 1.67 -1.49
N LEU A 54 -6.92 2.22 -0.67
CA LEU A 54 -5.66 2.81 -1.14
C LEU A 54 -4.67 1.69 -1.40
N ILE A 55 -4.10 1.65 -2.59
CA ILE A 55 -3.20 0.57 -3.03
C ILE A 55 -1.91 1.09 -3.62
N ASN A 56 -0.83 0.37 -3.39
CA ASN A 56 0.47 0.54 -4.04
C ASN A 56 1.09 -0.85 -4.26
N ASP A 57 2.26 -0.92 -4.89
CA ASP A 57 3.04 -2.16 -5.05
C ASP A 57 4.51 -1.90 -4.70
N ARG A 58 5.12 -2.82 -3.97
CA ARG A 58 6.55 -2.78 -3.63
C ARG A 58 7.45 -2.76 -4.86
N GLU A 59 7.03 -3.42 -5.92
CA GLU A 59 7.75 -3.45 -7.19
C GLU A 59 7.86 -2.05 -7.81
N ILE A 60 6.80 -1.23 -7.71
CA ILE A 60 6.80 0.16 -8.16
C ILE A 60 7.82 0.97 -7.35
N VAL A 61 7.73 0.88 -6.02
CA VAL A 61 8.62 1.65 -5.14
C VAL A 61 10.08 1.26 -5.38
N ASN A 62 10.36 -0.03 -5.52
CA ASN A 62 11.69 -0.54 -5.83
C ASN A 62 12.18 -0.06 -7.21
N THR A 63 11.31 -0.03 -8.21
CA THR A 63 11.63 0.52 -9.54
C THR A 63 12.02 2.00 -9.44
N VAL A 64 11.26 2.79 -8.69
CA VAL A 64 11.57 4.22 -8.50
C VAL A 64 12.90 4.40 -7.77
N PHE A 65 13.13 3.69 -6.67
CA PHE A 65 14.34 3.88 -5.85
C PHE A 65 15.58 3.32 -6.51
N ASN A 66 15.52 2.08 -7.00
CA ASN A 66 16.71 1.36 -7.47
C ASN A 66 17.03 1.67 -8.94
N GLU A 67 15.99 1.84 -9.80
CA GLU A 67 16.19 1.99 -11.23
C GLU A 67 16.19 3.46 -11.69
N LEU A 68 15.34 4.30 -11.11
CA LEU A 68 15.25 5.71 -11.50
C LEU A 68 16.17 6.58 -10.63
N MET A 69 16.10 6.46 -9.31
CA MET A 69 16.91 7.26 -8.40
C MET A 69 18.30 6.65 -8.16
N LYS A 70 18.47 5.33 -8.36
CA LYS A 70 19.71 4.57 -8.17
C LYS A 70 20.34 4.76 -6.79
N VAL A 71 19.50 4.84 -5.77
CA VAL A 71 19.95 4.97 -4.38
C VAL A 71 20.36 3.61 -3.80
N ASP A 72 21.22 3.64 -2.79
CA ASP A 72 21.62 2.45 -2.07
C ASP A 72 20.53 1.91 -1.13
N GLU A 73 20.75 0.72 -0.60
CA GLU A 73 19.77 0.03 0.27
C GLU A 73 19.48 0.80 1.56
N GLU A 74 20.49 1.45 2.16
CA GLU A 74 20.32 2.25 3.36
C GLU A 74 19.44 3.48 3.10
N THR A 75 19.67 4.16 2.01
CA THR A 75 18.88 5.32 1.56
C THR A 75 17.47 4.90 1.19
N SER A 76 17.29 3.79 0.47
CA SER A 76 15.98 3.21 0.16
C SER A 76 15.18 2.94 1.44
N TYR A 77 15.78 2.35 2.45
CA TYR A 77 15.12 2.08 3.74
C TYR A 77 14.69 3.36 4.46
N LYS A 78 15.52 4.41 4.43
CA LYS A 78 15.17 5.73 4.98
C LYS A 78 13.99 6.36 4.21
N LEU A 79 14.01 6.27 2.87
CA LEU A 79 12.94 6.76 2.00
C LEU A 79 11.61 6.06 2.28
N TYR A 80 11.59 4.73 2.45
CA TYR A 80 10.38 4.02 2.85
C TYR A 80 9.77 4.59 4.14
N LYS A 81 10.60 4.87 5.15
CA LYS A 81 10.14 5.47 6.42
C LYS A 81 9.62 6.91 6.27
N ILE A 82 10.23 7.68 5.37
CA ILE A 82 9.79 9.05 5.07
C ILE A 82 8.43 9.01 4.38
N ILE A 83 8.27 8.14 3.36
CA ILE A 83 7.01 8.00 2.62
C ILE A 83 5.88 7.53 3.54
N ASP A 84 6.11 6.54 4.43
CA ASP A 84 5.11 6.11 5.43
C ASP A 84 4.62 7.24 6.33
N ARG A 85 5.43 8.28 6.51
CA ARG A 85 5.08 9.46 7.29
C ARG A 85 4.48 10.60 6.47
N ALA A 86 4.51 10.53 5.14
CA ALA A 86 4.14 11.63 4.26
C ALA A 86 2.74 12.19 4.54
N LYS A 87 1.76 11.31 4.85
CA LYS A 87 0.40 11.73 5.22
C LYS A 87 0.26 12.25 6.67
N LYS A 88 1.27 12.06 7.51
CA LYS A 88 1.23 12.33 8.96
C LYS A 88 1.97 13.61 9.34
N VAL A 89 2.66 14.22 8.39
CA VAL A 89 3.48 15.42 8.58
C VAL A 89 3.06 16.52 7.61
N SER A 90 3.47 17.78 7.87
CA SER A 90 3.24 18.86 6.92
C SER A 90 4.17 18.73 5.69
N PRO A 91 3.81 19.35 4.54
CA PRO A 91 4.66 19.34 3.35
C PRO A 91 6.08 19.87 3.63
N GLU A 92 6.21 20.91 4.45
CA GLU A 92 7.50 21.49 4.82
C GLU A 92 8.35 20.52 5.66
N ALA A 93 7.70 19.77 6.56
CA ALA A 93 8.38 18.74 7.36
C ALA A 93 8.83 17.57 6.49
N LEU A 94 8.01 17.18 5.50
CA LEU A 94 8.35 16.14 4.51
C LEU A 94 9.57 16.59 3.67
N ASP A 95 9.54 17.81 3.14
CA ASP A 95 10.66 18.38 2.36
C ASP A 95 11.94 18.42 3.19
N LYS A 96 11.86 18.81 4.47
CA LYS A 96 13.02 18.79 5.39
C LYS A 96 13.59 17.39 5.55
N MET A 97 12.74 16.37 5.77
CA MET A 97 13.18 14.98 5.92
C MET A 97 13.84 14.45 4.63
N ILE A 98 13.34 14.83 3.45
CA ILE A 98 13.94 14.46 2.16
C ILE A 98 15.30 15.14 1.99
N ASN A 99 15.41 16.43 2.32
CA ASN A 99 16.66 17.19 2.20
C ASN A 99 17.77 16.68 3.14
N GLU A 100 17.41 16.13 4.32
CA GLU A 100 18.37 15.51 5.25
C GLU A 100 19.06 14.26 4.67
N LEU A 101 18.51 13.64 3.62
CA LEU A 101 19.14 12.50 2.92
C LEU A 101 20.25 12.91 1.95
N SER A 102 20.42 14.21 1.68
CA SER A 102 21.45 14.74 0.77
C SER A 102 21.41 14.07 -0.63
N LEU A 103 20.22 13.81 -1.15
CA LEU A 103 20.03 13.22 -2.48
C LEU A 103 20.41 14.22 -3.59
N GLU A 104 20.78 13.69 -4.74
CA GLU A 104 20.95 14.50 -5.96
C GLU A 104 19.63 15.20 -6.32
N GLU A 105 19.72 16.40 -6.87
CA GLU A 105 18.54 17.20 -7.26
C GLU A 105 17.63 16.46 -8.23
N SER A 106 18.20 15.67 -9.15
CA SER A 106 17.48 14.79 -10.06
C SER A 106 16.65 13.74 -9.34
N SER A 107 17.20 13.12 -8.30
CA SER A 107 16.52 12.10 -7.48
C SER A 107 15.40 12.72 -6.64
N VAL A 108 15.63 13.90 -6.09
CA VAL A 108 14.57 14.65 -5.36
C VAL A 108 13.40 14.97 -6.28
N LYS A 109 13.68 15.37 -7.54
CA LYS A 109 12.63 15.63 -8.52
C LYS A 109 11.85 14.37 -8.86
N ILE A 110 12.52 13.25 -9.16
CA ILE A 110 11.88 11.95 -9.43
C ILE A 110 10.98 11.54 -8.25
N LEU A 111 11.46 11.67 -7.02
CA LEU A 111 10.70 11.34 -5.83
C LEU A 111 9.44 12.21 -5.70
N LYS A 112 9.53 13.51 -5.96
CA LYS A 112 8.39 14.43 -5.89
C LYS A 112 7.38 14.14 -6.99
N ASP A 113 7.83 13.87 -8.22
CA ASP A 113 6.97 13.49 -9.33
C ASP A 113 6.25 12.16 -9.05
N TYR A 114 6.96 11.17 -8.50
CA TYR A 114 6.38 9.92 -8.04
C TYR A 114 5.31 10.14 -6.96
N LEU A 115 5.60 10.89 -5.91
CA LEU A 115 4.65 11.19 -4.84
C LEU A 115 3.46 12.04 -5.30
N GLY A 116 3.62 12.78 -6.39
CA GLY A 116 2.56 13.50 -7.08
C GLY A 116 1.61 12.63 -7.91
N SER A 117 2.02 11.40 -8.24
CA SER A 117 1.24 10.46 -9.04
C SER A 117 0.19 9.76 -8.18
N LYS A 118 -1.01 10.33 -8.08
CA LYS A 118 -2.09 9.88 -7.16
C LYS A 118 -3.24 9.14 -7.87
N SER A 119 -3.02 8.66 -9.08
CA SER A 119 -3.97 7.81 -9.81
C SER A 119 -3.20 6.77 -10.61
N PHE A 120 -3.87 5.68 -11.00
CA PHE A 120 -3.29 4.67 -11.89
C PHE A 120 -2.78 5.30 -13.20
N GLU A 121 -3.57 6.20 -13.79
CA GLU A 121 -3.20 6.89 -15.03
C GLU A 121 -1.94 7.74 -14.86
N SER A 122 -1.87 8.58 -13.82
CA SER A 122 -0.70 9.43 -13.55
C SER A 122 0.55 8.61 -13.22
N LEU A 123 0.41 7.49 -12.50
CA LEU A 123 1.50 6.56 -12.25
C LEU A 123 2.03 5.94 -13.54
N PHE A 124 1.13 5.38 -14.36
CA PHE A 124 1.57 4.71 -15.60
C PHE A 124 2.19 5.70 -16.59
N SER A 125 1.66 6.93 -16.68
CA SER A 125 2.27 8.00 -17.47
C SER A 125 3.65 8.41 -16.95
N PHE A 126 3.82 8.50 -15.63
CA PHE A 126 5.11 8.76 -15.00
C PHE A 126 6.13 7.66 -15.33
N LEU A 127 5.78 6.39 -15.15
CA LEU A 127 6.67 5.26 -15.43
C LEU A 127 6.99 5.12 -16.93
N ASP A 128 6.02 5.35 -17.80
CA ASP A 128 6.20 5.32 -19.25
C ASP A 128 7.18 6.42 -19.72
N SER A 129 7.04 7.64 -19.20
CA SER A 129 7.95 8.74 -19.50
C SER A 129 9.41 8.46 -19.11
N HIS A 130 9.63 7.55 -18.17
CA HIS A 130 10.95 7.09 -17.75
C HIS A 130 11.36 5.73 -18.37
N GLY A 131 10.55 5.16 -19.28
CA GLY A 131 10.82 3.88 -19.92
C GLY A 131 10.80 2.68 -18.94
N LYS A 132 10.00 2.76 -17.87
CA LYS A 132 9.94 1.76 -16.80
C LYS A 132 8.56 1.08 -16.64
N LEU A 133 7.61 1.37 -17.52
CA LEU A 133 6.25 0.82 -17.43
C LEU A 133 6.22 -0.71 -17.47
N GLU A 134 7.05 -1.33 -18.30
CA GLU A 134 7.13 -2.80 -18.43
C GLU A 134 7.58 -3.49 -17.13
N MET A 135 8.39 -2.82 -16.30
CA MET A 135 8.86 -3.38 -15.02
C MET A 135 7.73 -3.56 -14.01
N VAL A 136 6.59 -2.89 -14.21
CA VAL A 136 5.41 -2.98 -13.34
C VAL A 136 4.19 -3.51 -14.08
N SER A 137 4.41 -4.28 -15.14
CA SER A 137 3.33 -4.86 -15.98
C SER A 137 2.33 -5.69 -15.16
N GLY A 138 2.77 -6.40 -14.14
CA GLY A 138 1.91 -7.15 -13.24
C GLY A 138 0.95 -6.25 -12.43
N PHE A 139 1.40 -5.07 -11.99
CA PHE A 139 0.49 -4.12 -11.31
C PHE A 139 -0.51 -3.49 -12.28
N LYS A 140 -0.07 -3.23 -13.52
CA LYS A 140 -0.97 -2.77 -14.58
C LYS A 140 -2.04 -3.81 -14.91
N GLU A 141 -1.65 -5.09 -15.03
CA GLU A 141 -2.59 -6.20 -15.20
C GLU A 141 -3.63 -6.26 -14.06
N LEU A 142 -3.18 -6.13 -12.80
CA LEU A 142 -4.07 -6.08 -11.65
C LEU A 142 -5.09 -4.93 -11.77
N ALA A 143 -4.64 -3.73 -12.13
CA ALA A 143 -5.51 -2.57 -12.30
C ALA A 143 -6.53 -2.79 -13.43
N ASP A 144 -6.11 -3.38 -14.55
CA ASP A 144 -6.97 -3.70 -15.69
C ASP A 144 -8.05 -4.75 -15.32
N ILE A 145 -7.66 -5.81 -14.57
CA ILE A 145 -8.60 -6.81 -14.08
C ILE A 145 -9.57 -6.18 -13.07
N ALA A 146 -9.08 -5.44 -12.10
CA ALA A 146 -9.89 -4.77 -11.09
C ALA A 146 -10.96 -3.87 -11.73
N SER A 147 -10.59 -3.16 -12.79
CA SER A 147 -11.53 -2.34 -13.56
C SER A 147 -12.65 -3.18 -14.21
N LYS A 148 -12.29 -4.31 -14.84
CA LYS A 148 -13.26 -5.20 -15.51
C LYS A 148 -14.26 -5.85 -14.56
N ILE A 149 -13.88 -6.05 -13.30
CA ILE A 149 -14.75 -6.69 -12.29
C ILE A 149 -15.45 -5.67 -11.37
N GLY A 150 -15.40 -4.38 -11.70
CA GLY A 150 -16.15 -3.34 -11.01
C GLY A 150 -15.54 -2.89 -9.68
N LEU A 151 -14.22 -3.02 -9.51
CA LEU A 151 -13.51 -2.50 -8.33
C LEU A 151 -13.00 -1.07 -8.52
N SER A 152 -13.08 -0.48 -9.71
CA SER A 152 -12.53 0.85 -10.02
C SER A 152 -13.04 1.96 -9.11
N ASP A 153 -14.30 1.88 -8.67
CA ASP A 153 -14.91 2.90 -7.82
C ASP A 153 -14.37 2.88 -6.39
N TYR A 154 -13.72 1.80 -6.01
CA TYR A 154 -13.20 1.57 -4.67
C TYR A 154 -11.69 1.68 -4.58
N LEU A 155 -10.95 1.29 -5.64
CA LEU A 155 -9.49 1.26 -5.66
C LEU A 155 -8.91 2.62 -6.07
N VAL A 156 -8.03 3.14 -5.23
CA VAL A 156 -7.29 4.39 -5.49
C VAL A 156 -5.79 4.10 -5.35
N TYR A 157 -5.02 4.41 -6.40
CA TYR A 157 -3.57 4.35 -6.28
C TYR A 157 -3.05 5.47 -5.37
N ASP A 158 -2.21 5.12 -4.42
CA ASP A 158 -1.57 6.08 -3.52
C ASP A 158 -0.10 5.70 -3.26
N PRO A 159 0.87 6.50 -3.74
CA PRO A 159 2.29 6.22 -3.59
C PRO A 159 2.77 6.19 -2.13
N THR A 160 1.98 6.72 -1.20
CA THR A 160 2.34 6.76 0.23
C THR A 160 1.96 5.49 0.98
N ILE A 161 1.22 4.57 0.35
CA ILE A 161 0.89 3.27 0.93
C ILE A 161 2.08 2.34 0.74
N VAL A 162 3.01 2.36 1.68
CA VAL A 162 4.21 1.52 1.64
C VAL A 162 4.26 0.52 2.79
N ARG A 163 3.43 0.69 3.81
CA ARG A 163 3.34 -0.09 5.04
C ARG A 163 4.70 -0.50 5.65
N GLY A 164 4.84 -0.30 6.96
CA GLY A 164 6.09 -0.51 7.69
C GLY A 164 6.44 -1.98 8.00
N LEU A 165 5.86 -2.96 7.31
CA LEU A 165 6.18 -4.37 7.49
C LEU A 165 7.08 -4.84 6.33
N ASP A 166 8.29 -5.19 6.67
CA ASP A 166 9.36 -5.51 5.69
C ASP A 166 9.11 -6.82 4.91
N TYR A 167 8.07 -7.60 5.28
CA TYR A 167 7.78 -8.88 4.63
C TYR A 167 6.93 -8.77 3.35
N TYR A 168 6.29 -7.64 3.07
CA TYR A 168 5.52 -7.46 1.84
C TYR A 168 6.45 -7.39 0.63
N THR A 169 6.08 -8.12 -0.44
CA THR A 169 6.88 -8.25 -1.66
C THR A 169 6.15 -7.84 -2.93
N GLY A 170 4.84 -7.61 -2.87
CA GLY A 170 3.96 -7.21 -3.97
C GLY A 170 3.05 -6.08 -3.54
N ILE A 171 1.76 -6.18 -3.88
CA ILE A 171 0.80 -5.15 -3.49
C ILE A 171 0.76 -4.93 -1.99
N VAL A 172 0.52 -3.70 -1.62
CA VAL A 172 0.18 -3.27 -0.26
C VAL A 172 -1.06 -2.39 -0.35
N PHE A 173 -1.98 -2.55 0.59
CA PHE A 173 -3.21 -1.77 0.58
C PHE A 173 -3.71 -1.46 1.98
N GLU A 174 -4.49 -0.40 2.09
CA GLU A 174 -5.20 -0.01 3.30
C GLU A 174 -6.60 0.47 2.93
N VAL A 175 -7.59 0.08 3.72
CA VAL A 175 -8.98 0.52 3.58
C VAL A 175 -9.22 1.67 4.54
N PHE A 176 -9.70 2.78 4.02
CA PHE A 176 -10.03 3.96 4.82
C PHE A 176 -11.50 4.31 4.71
N ASP A 177 -12.05 4.76 5.83
CA ASP A 177 -13.30 5.50 5.86
C ASP A 177 -13.10 6.88 5.20
N LYS A 178 -14.03 7.30 4.36
CA LYS A 178 -14.03 8.64 3.75
C LYS A 178 -14.50 9.74 4.72
N ASN A 179 -15.01 9.35 5.90
CA ASN A 179 -15.29 10.29 6.97
C ASN A 179 -13.98 10.85 7.54
N PRO A 180 -13.71 12.17 7.45
CA PRO A 180 -12.45 12.78 7.89
C PRO A 180 -12.18 12.66 9.40
N GLU A 181 -13.19 12.31 10.19
CA GLU A 181 -13.01 12.04 11.63
C GLU A 181 -12.33 10.71 11.89
N ASN A 182 -12.47 9.72 11.00
CA ASN A 182 -11.91 8.39 11.10
C ASN A 182 -10.59 8.30 10.31
N ARG A 183 -9.49 8.69 10.94
CA ARG A 183 -8.17 8.80 10.29
C ARG A 183 -7.37 7.50 10.27
N ARG A 184 -7.91 6.41 10.81
CA ARG A 184 -7.22 5.11 10.87
C ARG A 184 -7.73 4.19 9.79
N ALA A 185 -6.81 3.40 9.23
CA ALA A 185 -7.22 2.32 8.35
C ALA A 185 -8.15 1.36 9.09
N LEU A 186 -9.27 1.01 8.45
CA LEU A 186 -10.20 -0.03 8.90
C LEU A 186 -9.53 -1.39 8.84
N CYS A 187 -8.79 -1.59 7.75
CA CYS A 187 -8.14 -2.83 7.40
C CYS A 187 -6.85 -2.53 6.65
N GLY A 188 -5.93 -3.46 6.66
CA GLY A 188 -4.77 -3.36 5.82
C GLY A 188 -4.13 -4.71 5.55
N GLY A 189 -3.51 -4.84 4.38
CA GLY A 189 -2.95 -6.08 3.89
C GLY A 189 -1.92 -5.88 2.79
N GLY A 190 -1.56 -7.00 2.17
CA GLY A 190 -0.65 -7.01 1.04
C GLY A 190 -0.16 -8.41 0.70
N ALA A 191 0.59 -8.51 -0.38
CA ALA A 191 1.19 -9.74 -0.87
C ALA A 191 2.59 -9.95 -0.28
N TYR A 192 2.89 -11.19 0.06
CA TYR A 192 4.17 -11.61 0.63
C TYR A 192 4.55 -12.99 0.10
N ALA A 193 5.78 -13.12 -0.40
CA ALA A 193 6.27 -14.38 -0.96
C ALA A 193 7.35 -15.04 -0.09
N ASN A 194 8.00 -14.27 0.76
CA ASN A 194 9.21 -14.71 1.45
C ASN A 194 9.02 -15.07 2.93
N LEU A 195 7.78 -15.10 3.43
CA LEU A 195 7.52 -15.33 4.86
C LEU A 195 8.05 -16.68 5.33
N LEU A 196 7.90 -17.73 4.52
CA LEU A 196 8.38 -19.08 4.87
C LEU A 196 9.91 -19.23 4.90
N LYS A 197 10.65 -18.31 4.26
CA LYS A 197 12.13 -18.29 4.35
C LYS A 197 12.62 -18.11 5.79
N ILE A 198 11.82 -17.46 6.66
CA ILE A 198 12.14 -17.29 8.09
C ILE A 198 12.23 -18.64 8.79
N PHE A 199 11.53 -19.65 8.27
CA PHE A 199 11.50 -21.03 8.79
C PHE A 199 12.41 -21.97 7.98
N ASN A 200 13.25 -21.45 7.07
CA ASN A 200 14.08 -22.20 6.13
C ASN A 200 13.29 -23.12 5.18
N GLU A 201 12.04 -22.72 4.89
CA GLU A 201 11.16 -23.43 3.95
C GLU A 201 11.14 -22.73 2.57
N ASN A 202 10.69 -23.47 1.55
CA ASN A 202 10.54 -22.93 0.22
C ASN A 202 9.53 -21.75 0.21
N PRO A 203 9.80 -20.68 -0.56
CA PRO A 203 8.87 -19.56 -0.69
C PRO A 203 7.51 -20.02 -1.21
N VAL A 204 6.44 -19.53 -0.57
CA VAL A 204 5.06 -19.71 -1.05
C VAL A 204 4.43 -18.34 -1.15
N ALA A 205 3.83 -18.05 -2.28
CA ALA A 205 3.09 -16.82 -2.46
C ALA A 205 1.94 -16.76 -1.44
N GLY A 206 1.82 -15.65 -0.75
CA GLY A 206 0.75 -15.37 0.18
C GLY A 206 0.25 -13.95 -0.01
N VAL A 207 -1.02 -13.74 0.19
CA VAL A 207 -1.65 -12.42 0.25
C VAL A 207 -2.76 -12.45 1.28
N GLY A 208 -2.87 -11.40 2.07
CA GLY A 208 -3.90 -11.38 3.11
C GLY A 208 -4.09 -9.99 3.73
N PHE A 209 -5.05 -9.92 4.65
CA PHE A 209 -5.37 -8.70 5.38
C PHE A 209 -5.76 -8.97 6.83
N GLY A 210 -5.71 -7.91 7.63
CA GLY A 210 -6.26 -7.86 8.97
C GLY A 210 -7.23 -6.69 9.12
N LEU A 211 -8.48 -7.00 9.50
CA LEU A 211 -9.54 -6.04 9.77
C LEU A 211 -9.79 -5.98 11.29
N GLY A 212 -9.62 -4.79 11.89
CA GLY A 212 -9.83 -4.59 13.32
C GLY A 212 -11.29 -4.25 13.65
N ASP A 213 -11.82 -4.86 14.72
CA ASP A 213 -13.19 -4.61 15.21
C ASP A 213 -13.39 -3.16 15.68
N VAL A 214 -12.38 -2.57 16.32
CA VAL A 214 -12.46 -1.22 16.89
C VAL A 214 -12.68 -0.16 15.80
N THR A 215 -11.88 -0.21 14.73
CA THR A 215 -12.01 0.73 13.62
C THR A 215 -13.27 0.49 12.79
N LEU A 216 -13.69 -0.79 12.67
CA LEU A 216 -14.93 -1.14 11.99
C LEU A 216 -16.18 -0.67 12.76
N THR A 217 -16.11 -0.64 14.09
CA THR A 217 -17.21 -0.11 14.93
C THR A 217 -17.31 1.42 14.85
N ASP A 218 -16.18 2.11 14.62
CA ASP A 218 -16.16 3.56 14.43
C ASP A 218 -16.65 3.97 13.02
N PHE A 219 -16.63 3.04 12.04
CA PHE A 219 -17.12 3.18 10.67
C PHE A 219 -18.66 3.07 10.59
#